data_704d85c7d84dbe67100f953c46bde050
#
_entry.id   704d85c7d84dbe67100f953c46bde050
#
_cell.length_a   1.000
_cell.length_b   1.000
_cell.length_c   1.000
_cell.angle_alpha   90.00
_cell.angle_beta   90.00
_cell.angle_gamma   90.00
#
_symmetry.space_group_name_H-M   'P 1'
#
loop_
_entity.id
_entity.type
_entity.pdbx_description
1 polymer ?
#
loop_
_entity_poly.entity_id
_entity_poly.type
_entity_poly.pdbx_seq_one_letter_code
_entity_poly.pdbx_strand_id
1 'polypeptide(L)'
;MSDFRSPFADARSEPAPSVGRLLRFSAITIPLYAAAMPLAVYLPAIYARDFGIPLTVIGALFLVGQIANIVLDPLTGALSDRTRSRFGRRKPWVAAGGVLFTLGGALLFFPPEHVSPLYLGAALLVFNLGWAAAQTPFLAWSGEITGHYHQRTRIQTYQTVVTAATLFIALVLPTIADQLHPADGRLQLTLMGGLIVVTALPALALTLTSFREPTTFPPAVPFSLGQAMRAVFANRLLLRVLFSDAAVRGGQGIRGVLMVFFIGIYMQRPEWAAGLFLFQYVFGILAGPIWQRISVRVGKHRAAVAGELVQVAINLGLLLATPDNFGLVLALAVAQGLAQGSGNLMLRAMVADIADKHRFETGEERTGLYYSVFSLSEKAGAALAVGIALPLIAWLGFDPKHTNSPEALQGLLYVFALGPAIAHAISAALVAKFPLDEAAHSEIRRQLEAGPTVLAPAE
;
A
#
# COMPACT_ATOMS: atom_id res chain seq x y z
N MET A 1 0.71 -46.67 9.52
CA MET A 1 1.55 -45.54 9.94
C MET A 1 2.51 -45.27 8.79
N SER A 2 2.09 -44.45 7.84
CA SER A 2 2.92 -44.06 6.69
C SER A 2 3.76 -42.86 7.10
N ASP A 3 5.08 -42.99 6.94
CA ASP A 3 6.09 -41.96 7.17
C ASP A 3 5.74 -40.67 6.45
N PHE A 4 5.10 -39.75 7.14
CA PHE A 4 4.91 -38.38 6.69
C PHE A 4 6.22 -37.62 6.89
N ARG A 5 7.22 -37.89 6.05
CA ARG A 5 8.43 -37.08 6.01
C ARG A 5 8.00 -35.70 5.50
N SER A 6 8.12 -34.71 6.38
CA SER A 6 7.93 -33.29 6.00
C SER A 6 8.77 -32.98 4.76
N PRO A 7 8.22 -32.39 3.69
CA PRO A 7 8.99 -32.01 2.51
C PRO A 7 10.12 -31.00 2.82
N PHE A 8 10.21 -30.54 4.05
CA PHE A 8 11.26 -29.66 4.58
C PHE A 8 12.33 -30.43 5.41
N ALA A 9 12.27 -31.77 5.54
CA ALA A 9 13.23 -32.55 6.33
C ALA A 9 14.64 -32.49 5.73
N ASP A 10 14.79 -32.38 4.40
CA ASP A 10 16.07 -32.24 3.70
C ASP A 10 16.61 -30.80 3.64
N ALA A 11 15.86 -29.82 4.11
CA ALA A 11 16.22 -28.40 4.04
C ALA A 11 17.37 -28.00 4.99
N ARG A 12 17.80 -28.90 5.88
CA ARG A 12 18.85 -28.59 6.88
C ARG A 12 20.26 -28.39 6.28
N SER A 13 20.48 -28.70 5.01
CA SER A 13 21.79 -28.67 4.36
C SER A 13 21.91 -27.68 3.18
N GLU A 14 20.85 -26.98 2.76
CA GLU A 14 20.99 -26.02 1.68
C GLU A 14 21.72 -24.74 2.15
N PRO A 15 22.82 -24.34 1.47
CA PRO A 15 23.53 -23.12 1.80
C PRO A 15 22.60 -21.90 1.60
N ALA A 16 22.74 -20.91 2.50
CA ALA A 16 21.94 -19.69 2.44
C ALA A 16 22.07 -19.02 1.06
N PRO A 17 20.98 -18.57 0.43
CA PRO A 17 21.03 -17.93 -0.87
C PRO A 17 22.01 -16.76 -0.90
N SER A 18 22.79 -16.64 -1.97
CA SER A 18 23.72 -15.51 -2.15
C SER A 18 22.96 -14.20 -2.28
N VAL A 19 23.59 -13.08 -1.91
CA VAL A 19 23.03 -11.72 -2.05
C VAL A 19 22.55 -11.45 -3.46
N GLY A 20 23.37 -11.79 -4.47
CA GLY A 20 23.02 -11.61 -5.87
C GLY A 20 21.77 -12.40 -6.29
N ARG A 21 21.55 -13.59 -5.72
CA ARG A 21 20.33 -14.38 -5.98
C ARG A 21 19.09 -13.75 -5.34
N LEU A 22 19.23 -13.19 -4.13
CA LEU A 22 18.17 -12.47 -3.44
C LEU A 22 17.79 -11.18 -4.16
N LEU A 23 18.78 -10.42 -4.66
CA LEU A 23 18.54 -9.22 -5.46
C LEU A 23 17.84 -9.55 -6.79
N ARG A 24 18.28 -10.62 -7.50
CA ARG A 24 17.60 -11.08 -8.72
C ARG A 24 16.14 -11.45 -8.44
N PHE A 25 15.87 -12.14 -7.35
CA PHE A 25 14.50 -12.51 -6.96
C PHE A 25 13.65 -11.28 -6.66
N SER A 26 14.22 -10.30 -5.99
CA SER A 26 13.53 -9.05 -5.63
C SER A 26 13.36 -8.09 -6.82
N ALA A 27 13.95 -8.36 -7.97
CA ALA A 27 13.97 -7.42 -9.10
C ALA A 27 12.58 -7.00 -9.59
N ILE A 28 11.59 -7.93 -9.60
CA ILE A 28 10.22 -7.62 -10.03
C ILE A 28 9.54 -6.55 -9.16
N THR A 29 10.01 -6.35 -7.92
CA THR A 29 9.47 -5.27 -7.07
C THR A 29 9.81 -3.89 -7.64
N ILE A 30 10.85 -3.77 -8.49
CA ILE A 30 11.23 -2.49 -9.13
C ILE A 30 10.07 -1.96 -9.98
N PRO A 31 9.65 -2.58 -11.10
CA PRO A 31 8.59 -2.02 -11.92
C PRO A 31 7.24 -1.95 -11.18
N LEU A 32 6.92 -2.93 -10.32
CA LEU A 32 5.68 -2.92 -9.57
C LEU A 32 5.59 -1.70 -8.64
N TYR A 33 6.57 -1.47 -7.79
CA TYR A 33 6.50 -0.36 -6.83
C TYR A 33 6.87 0.99 -7.44
N ALA A 34 7.65 1.02 -8.55
CA ALA A 34 7.85 2.24 -9.32
C ALA A 34 6.55 2.82 -9.88
N ALA A 35 5.56 1.97 -10.17
CA ALA A 35 4.26 2.40 -10.68
C ALA A 35 3.28 2.88 -9.58
N ALA A 36 3.52 2.56 -8.31
CA ALA A 36 2.55 2.81 -7.24
C ALA A 36 2.20 4.30 -7.06
N MET A 37 3.22 5.16 -6.92
CA MET A 37 3.01 6.60 -6.78
C MET A 37 2.57 7.28 -8.08
N PRO A 38 3.18 7.01 -9.25
CA PRO A 38 2.68 7.53 -10.51
C PRO A 38 1.22 7.23 -10.76
N LEU A 39 0.79 6.00 -10.54
CA LEU A 39 -0.60 5.59 -10.72
C LEU A 39 -1.57 6.32 -9.79
N ALA A 40 -1.23 6.43 -8.50
CA ALA A 40 -2.14 6.97 -7.49
C ALA A 40 -2.21 8.51 -7.48
N VAL A 41 -1.14 9.18 -7.86
CA VAL A 41 -0.95 10.62 -7.66
C VAL A 41 -0.89 11.40 -8.97
N TYR A 42 0.01 11.00 -9.86
CA TYR A 42 0.33 11.79 -11.07
C TYR A 42 -0.63 11.50 -12.22
N LEU A 43 -0.97 10.22 -12.45
CA LEU A 43 -1.85 9.84 -13.56
C LEU A 43 -3.19 10.58 -13.52
N PRO A 44 -3.93 10.61 -12.39
CA PRO A 44 -5.20 11.35 -12.33
C PRO A 44 -5.06 12.81 -12.70
N ALA A 45 -4.02 13.48 -12.20
CA ALA A 45 -3.78 14.89 -12.45
C ALA A 45 -3.43 15.18 -13.91
N ILE A 46 -2.51 14.39 -14.49
CA ILE A 46 -2.06 14.56 -15.88
C ILE A 46 -3.20 14.26 -16.85
N TYR A 47 -3.95 13.17 -16.63
CA TYR A 47 -5.07 12.82 -17.52
C TYR A 47 -6.20 13.84 -17.48
N ALA A 48 -6.44 14.47 -16.32
CA ALA A 48 -7.41 15.55 -16.21
C ALA A 48 -6.93 16.82 -16.92
N ARG A 49 -5.69 17.24 -16.66
CA ARG A 49 -5.12 18.49 -17.15
C ARG A 49 -4.78 18.44 -18.64
N ASP A 50 -4.03 17.41 -19.06
CA ASP A 50 -3.41 17.40 -20.39
C ASP A 50 -4.28 16.68 -21.43
N PHE A 51 -5.03 15.65 -21.03
CA PHE A 51 -5.93 14.91 -21.93
C PHE A 51 -7.40 15.27 -21.78
N GLY A 52 -7.79 16.06 -20.76
CA GLY A 52 -9.12 16.61 -20.59
C GLY A 52 -10.19 15.60 -20.21
N ILE A 53 -9.81 14.53 -19.58
CA ILE A 53 -10.80 13.60 -19.04
C ILE A 53 -11.39 14.23 -17.76
N PRO A 54 -12.73 14.31 -17.63
CA PRO A 54 -13.37 14.88 -16.44
C PRO A 54 -12.91 14.19 -15.14
N LEU A 55 -12.67 14.97 -14.10
CA LEU A 55 -12.24 14.46 -12.78
C LEU A 55 -13.19 13.41 -12.21
N THR A 56 -14.50 13.58 -12.43
CA THR A 56 -15.54 12.63 -12.01
C THR A 56 -15.38 11.27 -12.70
N VAL A 57 -15.03 11.25 -13.99
CA VAL A 57 -14.79 10.03 -14.77
C VAL A 57 -13.51 9.36 -14.30
N ILE A 58 -12.42 10.13 -14.10
CA ILE A 58 -11.17 9.59 -13.57
C ILE A 58 -11.41 8.98 -12.19
N GLY A 59 -12.06 9.71 -11.29
CA GLY A 59 -12.40 9.20 -9.95
C GLY A 59 -13.18 7.89 -10.00
N ALA A 60 -14.20 7.80 -10.86
CA ALA A 60 -14.99 6.59 -11.05
C ALA A 60 -14.16 5.42 -11.60
N LEU A 61 -13.33 5.64 -12.63
CA LEU A 61 -12.50 4.59 -13.23
C LEU A 61 -11.46 4.05 -12.24
N PHE A 62 -10.81 4.93 -11.47
CA PHE A 62 -9.86 4.51 -10.44
C PHE A 62 -10.56 3.77 -9.29
N LEU A 63 -11.73 4.24 -8.85
CA LEU A 63 -12.53 3.54 -7.85
C LEU A 63 -12.91 2.13 -8.30
N VAL A 64 -13.42 1.99 -9.53
CA VAL A 64 -13.75 0.68 -10.12
C VAL A 64 -12.50 -0.20 -10.22
N GLY A 65 -11.36 0.35 -10.64
CA GLY A 65 -10.09 -0.37 -10.69
C GLY A 65 -9.65 -0.90 -9.32
N GLN A 66 -9.79 -0.09 -8.28
CA GLN A 66 -9.45 -0.52 -6.91
C GLN A 66 -10.41 -1.56 -6.35
N ILE A 67 -11.72 -1.41 -6.61
CA ILE A 67 -12.71 -2.44 -6.26
C ILE A 67 -12.41 -3.75 -6.99
N ALA A 68 -12.05 -3.67 -8.28
CA ALA A 68 -11.63 -4.84 -9.03
C ALA A 68 -10.41 -5.53 -8.40
N ASN A 69 -9.39 -4.78 -7.94
CA ASN A 69 -8.22 -5.34 -7.26
C ASN A 69 -8.58 -6.09 -5.96
N ILE A 70 -9.60 -5.63 -5.22
CA ILE A 70 -10.11 -6.33 -4.04
C ILE A 70 -10.57 -7.75 -4.37
N VAL A 71 -11.13 -7.95 -5.57
CA VAL A 71 -11.60 -9.25 -6.07
C VAL A 71 -10.48 -10.01 -6.79
N LEU A 72 -9.70 -9.32 -7.60
CA LEU A 72 -8.64 -9.92 -8.42
C LEU A 72 -7.52 -10.54 -7.60
N ASP A 73 -7.12 -9.93 -6.48
CA ASP A 73 -6.02 -10.45 -5.67
C ASP A 73 -6.32 -11.82 -5.04
N PRO A 74 -7.47 -12.03 -4.35
CA PRO A 74 -7.83 -13.35 -3.87
C PRO A 74 -8.07 -14.36 -5.00
N LEU A 75 -8.64 -13.90 -6.12
CA LEU A 75 -8.91 -14.75 -7.28
C LEU A 75 -7.60 -15.26 -7.90
N THR A 76 -6.64 -14.37 -8.18
CA THR A 76 -5.32 -14.75 -8.72
C THR A 76 -4.54 -15.61 -7.74
N GLY A 77 -4.64 -15.35 -6.45
CA GLY A 77 -4.10 -16.20 -5.39
C GLY A 77 -4.66 -17.62 -5.48
N ALA A 78 -5.99 -17.76 -5.44
CA ALA A 78 -6.67 -19.06 -5.49
C ALA A 78 -6.44 -19.83 -6.80
N LEU A 79 -6.44 -19.12 -7.94
CA LEU A 79 -6.17 -19.74 -9.24
C LEU A 79 -4.72 -20.20 -9.34
N SER A 80 -3.76 -19.39 -8.85
CA SER A 80 -2.35 -19.78 -8.82
C SER A 80 -2.09 -20.97 -7.89
N ASP A 81 -2.83 -21.09 -6.78
CA ASP A 81 -2.75 -22.26 -5.89
C ASP A 81 -3.18 -23.57 -6.56
N ARG A 82 -4.17 -23.49 -7.46
CA ARG A 82 -4.72 -24.65 -8.19
C ARG A 82 -3.93 -24.99 -9.46
N THR A 83 -3.09 -24.08 -9.92
CA THR A 83 -2.32 -24.26 -11.15
C THR A 83 -1.30 -25.39 -10.96
N ARG A 84 -1.21 -26.28 -11.97
CA ARG A 84 -0.22 -27.35 -12.05
C ARG A 84 0.54 -27.20 -13.37
N SER A 85 1.82 -26.88 -13.30
CA SER A 85 2.66 -26.77 -14.51
C SER A 85 4.06 -27.30 -14.26
N ARG A 86 4.77 -27.64 -15.36
CA ARG A 86 6.17 -28.04 -15.34
C ARG A 86 7.11 -26.95 -14.79
N PHE A 87 6.67 -25.72 -14.76
CA PHE A 87 7.45 -24.57 -14.25
C PHE A 87 7.12 -24.22 -12.79
N GLY A 88 6.22 -24.96 -12.15
CA GLY A 88 5.65 -24.67 -10.84
C GLY A 88 4.24 -24.07 -10.93
N ARG A 89 3.70 -23.65 -9.80
CA ARG A 89 2.32 -23.08 -9.73
C ARG A 89 2.28 -21.57 -9.80
N ARG A 90 3.30 -20.86 -9.27
CA ARG A 90 3.36 -19.40 -9.18
C ARG A 90 4.00 -18.75 -10.39
N LYS A 91 5.11 -19.33 -10.89
CA LYS A 91 5.88 -18.76 -12.01
C LYS A 91 5.06 -18.45 -13.25
N PRO A 92 4.15 -19.32 -13.74
CA PRO A 92 3.34 -18.99 -14.91
C PRO A 92 2.48 -17.75 -14.73
N TRP A 93 1.94 -17.54 -13.52
CA TRP A 93 1.14 -16.36 -13.18
C TRP A 93 1.99 -15.11 -13.10
N VAL A 94 3.16 -15.19 -12.44
CA VAL A 94 4.12 -14.08 -12.38
C VAL A 94 4.58 -13.69 -13.77
N ALA A 95 4.84 -14.68 -14.65
CA ALA A 95 5.25 -14.43 -16.04
C ALA A 95 4.14 -13.74 -16.85
N ALA A 96 2.96 -14.33 -16.90
CA ALA A 96 1.82 -13.78 -17.65
C ALA A 96 1.39 -12.40 -17.07
N GLY A 97 1.31 -12.30 -15.75
CA GLY A 97 0.99 -11.05 -15.06
C GLY A 97 2.02 -9.95 -15.31
N GLY A 98 3.31 -10.29 -15.27
CA GLY A 98 4.39 -9.33 -15.55
C GLY A 98 4.36 -8.80 -16.99
N VAL A 99 4.08 -9.65 -17.98
CA VAL A 99 3.90 -9.21 -19.38
C VAL A 99 2.66 -8.31 -19.51
N LEU A 100 1.53 -8.72 -18.93
CA LEU A 100 0.30 -7.94 -18.96
C LEU A 100 0.44 -6.59 -18.23
N PHE A 101 1.14 -6.57 -17.10
CA PHE A 101 1.49 -5.37 -16.36
C PHE A 101 2.33 -4.42 -17.21
N THR A 102 3.34 -4.94 -17.93
CA THR A 102 4.19 -4.14 -18.82
C THR A 102 3.37 -3.52 -19.94
N LEU A 103 2.45 -4.30 -20.55
CA LEU A 103 1.54 -3.80 -21.57
C LEU A 103 0.62 -2.70 -21.03
N GLY A 104 -0.01 -2.94 -19.88
CA GLY A 104 -0.87 -1.94 -19.22
C GLY A 104 -0.10 -0.68 -18.83
N GLY A 105 1.15 -0.83 -18.35
CA GLY A 105 2.06 0.27 -18.08
C GLY A 105 2.38 1.06 -19.35
N ALA A 106 2.69 0.38 -20.46
CA ALA A 106 2.94 1.06 -21.73
C ALA A 106 1.70 1.85 -22.20
N LEU A 107 0.50 1.28 -22.10
CA LEU A 107 -0.74 1.98 -22.45
C LEU A 107 -1.01 3.20 -21.55
N LEU A 108 -0.75 3.12 -20.26
CA LEU A 108 -1.03 4.21 -19.33
C LEU A 108 0.00 5.32 -19.38
N PHE A 109 1.28 5.00 -19.55
CA PHE A 109 2.36 5.98 -19.48
C PHE A 109 2.82 6.51 -20.84
N PHE A 110 2.45 5.86 -21.94
CA PHE A 110 2.69 6.31 -23.31
C PHE A 110 1.37 6.37 -24.09
N PRO A 111 0.40 7.19 -23.62
CA PRO A 111 -0.91 7.27 -24.28
C PRO A 111 -0.82 7.96 -25.66
N PRO A 112 -1.75 7.68 -26.56
CA PRO A 112 -1.87 8.40 -27.83
C PRO A 112 -2.23 9.88 -27.60
N GLU A 113 -2.21 10.67 -28.67
CA GLU A 113 -2.55 12.09 -28.57
C GLU A 113 -3.98 12.36 -28.08
N HIS A 114 -4.91 11.51 -28.54
CA HIS A 114 -6.31 11.58 -28.13
C HIS A 114 -6.67 10.39 -27.24
N VAL A 115 -7.02 10.71 -26.00
CA VAL A 115 -7.40 9.71 -25.00
C VAL A 115 -8.88 9.84 -24.69
N SER A 116 -9.62 8.73 -24.83
CA SER A 116 -11.01 8.65 -24.41
C SER A 116 -11.13 8.05 -23.00
N PRO A 117 -12.27 8.27 -22.30
CA PRO A 117 -12.57 7.58 -21.05
C PRO A 117 -12.51 6.04 -21.17
N LEU A 118 -12.95 5.50 -22.30
CA LEU A 118 -12.91 4.05 -22.58
C LEU A 118 -11.47 3.55 -22.69
N TYR A 119 -10.60 4.30 -23.38
CA TYR A 119 -9.17 3.98 -23.45
C TYR A 119 -8.54 3.91 -22.07
N LEU A 120 -8.74 4.94 -21.24
CA LEU A 120 -8.22 4.99 -19.89
C LEU A 120 -8.73 3.81 -19.03
N GLY A 121 -10.04 3.52 -19.13
CA GLY A 121 -10.64 2.40 -18.41
C GLY A 121 -10.06 1.04 -18.84
N ALA A 122 -9.91 0.82 -20.14
CA ALA A 122 -9.32 -0.40 -20.70
C ALA A 122 -7.83 -0.54 -20.28
N ALA A 123 -7.05 0.53 -20.38
CA ALA A 123 -5.64 0.54 -19.97
C ALA A 123 -5.47 0.27 -18.45
N LEU A 124 -6.30 0.88 -17.60
CA LEU A 124 -6.36 0.61 -16.17
C LEU A 124 -6.74 -0.84 -15.87
N LEU A 125 -7.69 -1.42 -16.60
CA LEU A 125 -8.10 -2.82 -16.43
C LEU A 125 -6.94 -3.76 -16.75
N VAL A 126 -6.27 -3.58 -17.90
CA VAL A 126 -5.10 -4.38 -18.30
C VAL A 126 -4.00 -4.29 -17.28
N PHE A 127 -3.71 -3.05 -16.81
CA PHE A 127 -2.69 -2.80 -15.79
C PHE A 127 -3.00 -3.49 -14.47
N ASN A 128 -4.23 -3.33 -13.94
CA ASN A 128 -4.65 -3.93 -12.67
C ASN A 128 -4.69 -5.46 -12.73
N LEU A 129 -5.15 -6.06 -13.83
CA LEU A 129 -5.08 -7.50 -14.07
C LEU A 129 -3.63 -8.00 -14.04
N GLY A 130 -2.74 -7.31 -14.75
CA GLY A 130 -1.31 -7.62 -14.76
C GLY A 130 -0.68 -7.50 -13.37
N TRP A 131 -0.99 -6.42 -12.67
CA TRP A 131 -0.52 -6.19 -11.29
C TRP A 131 -0.95 -7.33 -10.36
N ALA A 132 -2.25 -7.64 -10.28
CA ALA A 132 -2.78 -8.67 -9.41
C ALA A 132 -2.21 -10.06 -9.74
N ALA A 133 -2.12 -10.39 -11.05
CA ALA A 133 -1.58 -11.67 -11.52
C ALA A 133 -0.06 -11.82 -11.28
N ALA A 134 0.70 -10.72 -11.25
CA ALA A 134 2.12 -10.75 -10.95
C ALA A 134 2.40 -10.70 -9.44
N GLN A 135 1.83 -9.73 -8.73
CA GLN A 135 2.18 -9.42 -7.34
C GLN A 135 1.72 -10.49 -6.36
N THR A 136 0.46 -10.92 -6.43
CA THR A 136 -0.10 -11.85 -5.45
C THR A 136 0.60 -13.22 -5.49
N PRO A 137 0.80 -13.87 -6.66
CA PRO A 137 1.56 -15.11 -6.73
C PRO A 137 3.04 -14.92 -6.38
N PHE A 138 3.66 -13.76 -6.70
CA PHE A 138 5.04 -13.47 -6.32
C PHE A 138 5.22 -13.40 -4.80
N LEU A 139 4.33 -12.70 -4.08
CA LEU A 139 4.36 -12.63 -2.62
C LEU A 139 4.20 -14.03 -1.99
N ALA A 140 3.26 -14.83 -2.49
CA ALA A 140 3.08 -16.21 -2.05
C ALA A 140 4.34 -17.05 -2.32
N TRP A 141 4.91 -16.96 -3.53
CA TRP A 141 6.15 -17.65 -3.88
C TRP A 141 7.30 -17.25 -2.96
N SER A 142 7.44 -15.96 -2.61
CA SER A 142 8.48 -15.50 -1.70
C SER A 142 8.42 -16.16 -0.31
N GLY A 143 7.22 -16.46 0.17
CA GLY A 143 7.00 -17.20 1.41
C GLY A 143 7.27 -18.72 1.32
N GLU A 144 7.23 -19.26 0.10
CA GLU A 144 7.37 -20.70 -0.19
C GLU A 144 8.81 -21.13 -0.55
N ILE A 145 9.74 -20.19 -0.82
CA ILE A 145 11.12 -20.47 -1.25
C ILE A 145 11.89 -21.30 -0.22
N THR A 146 11.67 -21.05 1.06
CA THR A 146 12.41 -21.71 2.15
C THR A 146 11.52 -21.97 3.36
N GLY A 147 11.78 -23.10 4.02
CA GLY A 147 11.19 -23.43 5.33
C GLY A 147 11.88 -22.75 6.52
N HIS A 148 13.07 -22.19 6.33
CA HIS A 148 13.87 -21.62 7.41
C HIS A 148 13.46 -20.20 7.77
N TYR A 149 13.12 -19.96 9.03
CA TYR A 149 12.69 -18.67 9.56
C TYR A 149 13.66 -17.51 9.21
N HIS A 150 14.95 -17.67 9.49
CA HIS A 150 15.94 -16.63 9.21
C HIS A 150 16.14 -16.34 7.72
N GLN A 151 16.02 -17.35 6.87
CA GLN A 151 16.11 -17.15 5.42
C GLN A 151 14.87 -16.46 4.87
N ARG A 152 13.67 -16.74 5.38
CA ARG A 152 12.45 -15.97 5.04
C ARG A 152 12.60 -14.51 5.39
N THR A 153 13.05 -14.21 6.59
CA THR A 153 13.31 -12.82 7.02
C THR A 153 14.32 -12.14 6.10
N ARG A 154 15.37 -12.84 5.72
CA ARG A 154 16.40 -12.31 4.79
C ARG A 154 15.82 -11.99 3.42
N ILE A 155 15.00 -12.88 2.83
CA ILE A 155 14.30 -12.62 1.54
C ILE A 155 13.45 -11.34 1.65
N GLN A 156 12.63 -11.23 2.69
CA GLN A 156 11.76 -10.06 2.91
C GLN A 156 12.59 -8.78 3.11
N THR A 157 13.72 -8.84 3.80
CA THR A 157 14.61 -7.69 3.98
C THR A 157 15.12 -7.16 2.63
N TYR A 158 15.61 -8.04 1.75
CA TYR A 158 16.08 -7.61 0.42
C TYR A 158 14.95 -7.06 -0.44
N GLN A 159 13.76 -7.66 -0.41
CA GLN A 159 12.57 -7.09 -1.08
C GLN A 159 12.25 -5.69 -0.57
N THR A 160 12.27 -5.49 0.75
CA THR A 160 12.01 -4.18 1.37
C THR A 160 13.05 -3.14 0.96
N VAL A 161 14.34 -3.51 0.95
CA VAL A 161 15.42 -2.60 0.54
C VAL A 161 15.27 -2.21 -0.93
N VAL A 162 15.02 -3.17 -1.82
CA VAL A 162 14.81 -2.91 -3.26
C VAL A 162 13.57 -2.03 -3.46
N THR A 163 12.47 -2.31 -2.75
CA THR A 163 11.25 -1.50 -2.80
C THR A 163 11.50 -0.06 -2.34
N ALA A 164 12.21 0.13 -1.21
CA ALA A 164 12.53 1.46 -0.71
C ALA A 164 13.40 2.27 -1.67
N ALA A 165 14.43 1.64 -2.24
CA ALA A 165 15.27 2.26 -3.27
C ALA A 165 14.46 2.62 -4.52
N THR A 166 13.55 1.74 -4.95
CA THR A 166 12.67 1.97 -6.09
C THR A 166 11.72 3.15 -5.86
N LEU A 167 11.08 3.21 -4.71
CA LEU A 167 10.18 4.33 -4.36
C LEU A 167 10.95 5.66 -4.33
N PHE A 168 12.16 5.66 -3.81
CA PHE A 168 13.02 6.86 -3.84
C PHE A 168 13.29 7.31 -5.28
N ILE A 169 13.74 6.40 -6.16
CA ILE A 169 14.00 6.70 -7.58
C ILE A 169 12.71 7.17 -8.27
N ALA A 170 11.58 6.50 -8.02
CA ALA A 170 10.28 6.84 -8.60
C ALA A 170 9.79 8.24 -8.20
N LEU A 171 10.22 8.77 -7.05
CA LEU A 171 9.93 10.14 -6.62
C LEU A 171 10.95 11.16 -7.14
N VAL A 172 12.20 10.75 -7.34
CA VAL A 172 13.24 11.65 -7.88
C VAL A 172 12.96 11.98 -9.35
N LEU A 173 12.51 11.02 -10.16
CA LEU A 173 12.27 11.24 -11.59
C LEU A 173 11.26 12.35 -11.89
N PRO A 174 10.03 12.36 -11.34
CA PRO A 174 9.10 13.45 -11.57
C PRO A 174 9.60 14.78 -10.95
N THR A 175 10.38 14.73 -9.85
CA THR A 175 11.00 15.92 -9.27
C THR A 175 11.99 16.56 -10.25
N ILE A 176 12.80 15.76 -10.93
CA ILE A 176 13.72 16.24 -11.98
C ILE A 176 12.91 16.82 -13.16
N ALA A 177 11.83 16.13 -13.58
CA ALA A 177 10.98 16.62 -14.66
C ALA A 177 10.38 17.99 -14.34
N ASP A 178 9.86 18.17 -13.10
CA ASP A 178 9.28 19.44 -12.65
C ASP A 178 10.30 20.58 -12.60
N GLN A 179 11.56 20.29 -12.29
CA GLN A 179 12.63 21.31 -12.28
C GLN A 179 13.09 21.70 -13.70
N LEU A 180 13.06 20.76 -14.64
CA LEU A 180 13.47 21.01 -16.02
C LEU A 180 12.37 21.70 -16.84
N HIS A 181 11.15 21.18 -16.74
CA HIS A 181 9.97 21.64 -17.46
C HIS A 181 8.75 21.58 -16.54
N PRO A 182 8.50 22.64 -15.75
CA PRO A 182 7.37 22.66 -14.81
C PRO A 182 6.03 22.40 -15.51
N ALA A 183 5.25 21.48 -14.93
CA ALA A 183 3.93 21.10 -15.43
C ALA A 183 3.89 20.39 -16.80
N ASP A 184 5.02 19.90 -17.34
CA ASP A 184 5.02 19.04 -18.53
C ASP A 184 4.63 17.60 -18.15
N GLY A 185 3.34 17.29 -18.25
CA GLY A 185 2.81 15.96 -17.93
C GLY A 185 3.30 14.88 -18.87
N ARG A 186 3.60 15.18 -20.15
CA ARG A 186 4.12 14.20 -21.09
C ARG A 186 5.55 13.78 -20.71
N LEU A 187 6.39 14.74 -20.31
CA LEU A 187 7.73 14.43 -19.81
C LEU A 187 7.66 13.59 -18.52
N GLN A 188 6.77 13.97 -17.58
CA GLN A 188 6.56 13.20 -16.35
C GLN A 188 6.13 11.76 -16.66
N LEU A 189 5.11 11.56 -17.53
CA LEU A 189 4.67 10.22 -17.94
C LEU A 189 5.79 9.43 -18.60
N THR A 190 6.57 10.06 -19.48
CA THR A 190 7.68 9.40 -20.19
C THR A 190 8.76 8.92 -19.24
N LEU A 191 9.18 9.74 -18.27
CA LEU A 191 10.21 9.37 -17.30
C LEU A 191 9.73 8.28 -16.34
N MET A 192 8.54 8.44 -15.78
CA MET A 192 7.95 7.44 -14.87
C MET A 192 7.64 6.13 -15.62
N GLY A 193 7.00 6.22 -16.78
CA GLY A 193 6.68 5.07 -17.62
C GLY A 193 7.93 4.39 -18.17
N GLY A 194 8.95 5.16 -18.54
CA GLY A 194 10.24 4.65 -18.98
C GLY A 194 10.88 3.76 -17.92
N LEU A 195 10.94 4.22 -16.67
CA LEU A 195 11.42 3.39 -15.54
C LEU A 195 10.64 2.08 -15.43
N ILE A 196 9.30 2.15 -15.47
CA ILE A 196 8.42 0.98 -15.31
C ILE A 196 8.62 0.00 -16.47
N VAL A 197 8.45 0.45 -17.71
CA VAL A 197 8.42 -0.41 -18.91
C VAL A 197 9.80 -0.98 -19.23
N VAL A 198 10.86 -0.16 -19.12
CA VAL A 198 12.24 -0.61 -19.41
C VAL A 198 12.72 -1.63 -18.37
N THR A 199 12.35 -1.47 -17.11
CA THR A 199 12.77 -2.42 -16.06
C THR A 199 11.91 -3.67 -15.98
N ALA A 200 10.65 -3.64 -16.47
CA ALA A 200 9.68 -4.70 -16.24
C ALA A 200 10.11 -6.06 -16.78
N LEU A 201 10.42 -6.17 -18.06
CA LEU A 201 10.78 -7.46 -18.66
C LEU A 201 12.15 -7.99 -18.18
N PRO A 202 13.22 -7.18 -18.07
CA PRO A 202 14.47 -7.63 -17.46
C PRO A 202 14.29 -8.09 -16.01
N ALA A 203 13.57 -7.33 -15.19
CA ALA A 203 13.29 -7.67 -13.80
C ALA A 203 12.48 -8.97 -13.70
N LEU A 204 11.49 -9.15 -14.56
CA LEU A 204 10.70 -10.37 -14.67
C LEU A 204 11.59 -11.57 -14.98
N ALA A 205 12.46 -11.47 -15.98
CA ALA A 205 13.39 -12.53 -16.37
C ALA A 205 14.36 -12.88 -15.23
N LEU A 206 14.93 -11.88 -14.55
CA LEU A 206 15.79 -12.08 -13.38
C LEU A 206 15.07 -12.81 -12.25
N THR A 207 13.84 -12.41 -11.97
CA THR A 207 13.02 -13.02 -10.91
C THR A 207 12.69 -14.47 -11.23
N LEU A 208 12.19 -14.77 -12.44
CA LEU A 208 11.77 -16.12 -12.85
C LEU A 208 12.95 -17.11 -12.90
N THR A 209 14.17 -16.62 -13.15
CA THR A 209 15.38 -17.45 -13.22
C THR A 209 16.10 -17.60 -11.88
N SER A 210 15.71 -16.86 -10.85
CA SER A 210 16.41 -16.81 -9.56
C SER A 210 16.27 -18.09 -8.72
N PHE A 211 15.05 -18.60 -8.56
CA PHE A 211 14.76 -19.80 -7.78
C PHE A 211 13.93 -20.80 -8.57
N ARG A 212 14.14 -22.09 -8.33
CA ARG A 212 13.23 -23.13 -8.81
C ARG A 212 12.03 -23.22 -7.87
N GLU A 213 10.86 -23.41 -8.43
CA GLU A 213 9.65 -23.64 -7.64
C GLU A 213 9.46 -25.16 -7.46
N PRO A 214 9.11 -25.63 -6.23
CA PRO A 214 8.76 -27.01 -6.02
C PRO A 214 7.59 -27.44 -6.92
N THR A 215 7.61 -28.67 -7.39
CA THR A 215 6.53 -29.23 -8.23
C THR A 215 5.52 -30.06 -7.41
N THR A 216 5.88 -30.40 -6.17
CA THR A 216 5.01 -31.13 -5.24
C THR A 216 4.50 -30.18 -4.16
N PHE A 217 3.19 -30.13 -4.01
CA PHE A 217 2.54 -29.22 -3.06
C PHE A 217 1.56 -29.98 -2.17
N PRO A 218 1.44 -29.64 -0.88
CA PRO A 218 0.37 -30.15 -0.03
C PRO A 218 -1.00 -29.69 -0.60
N PRO A 219 -2.07 -30.46 -0.35
CA PRO A 219 -3.41 -30.07 -0.77
C PRO A 219 -3.77 -28.71 -0.18
N ALA A 220 -4.44 -27.88 -1.00
CA ALA A 220 -4.92 -26.58 -0.57
C ALA A 220 -5.95 -26.76 0.56
N VAL A 221 -5.76 -26.07 1.67
CA VAL A 221 -6.75 -26.05 2.75
C VAL A 221 -8.01 -25.34 2.24
N PRO A 222 -9.20 -25.93 2.41
CA PRO A 222 -10.44 -25.28 1.99
C PRO A 222 -10.62 -23.96 2.76
N PHE A 223 -10.63 -22.85 2.05
CA PHE A 223 -10.90 -21.53 2.62
C PHE A 223 -12.38 -21.19 2.41
N SER A 224 -13.13 -21.06 3.50
CA SER A 224 -14.51 -20.59 3.46
C SER A 224 -14.57 -19.08 3.70
N LEU A 225 -14.84 -18.32 2.63
CA LEU A 225 -14.96 -16.86 2.71
C LEU A 225 -16.04 -16.45 3.73
N GLY A 226 -17.17 -17.16 3.77
CA GLY A 226 -18.25 -16.88 4.71
C GLY A 226 -17.84 -17.04 6.18
N GLN A 227 -17.10 -18.10 6.50
CA GLN A 227 -16.57 -18.30 7.86
C GLN A 227 -15.51 -17.25 8.23
N ALA A 228 -14.65 -16.89 7.27
CA ALA A 228 -13.65 -15.86 7.45
C ALA A 228 -14.32 -14.50 7.73
N MET A 229 -15.28 -14.10 6.92
CA MET A 229 -16.03 -12.85 7.11
C MET A 229 -16.79 -12.84 8.45
N ARG A 230 -17.45 -13.94 8.81
CA ARG A 230 -18.14 -14.07 10.10
C ARG A 230 -17.19 -13.88 11.28
N ALA A 231 -15.99 -14.46 11.22
CA ALA A 231 -14.98 -14.31 12.26
C ALA A 231 -14.47 -12.86 12.39
N VAL A 232 -14.30 -12.17 11.26
CA VAL A 232 -13.89 -10.75 11.23
C VAL A 232 -14.98 -9.87 11.82
N PHE A 233 -16.23 -10.02 11.36
CA PHE A 233 -17.35 -9.20 11.86
C PHE A 233 -17.72 -9.49 13.33
N ALA A 234 -17.41 -10.67 13.85
CA ALA A 234 -17.59 -11.00 15.26
C ALA A 234 -16.54 -10.30 16.16
N ASN A 235 -15.39 -9.92 15.63
CA ASN A 235 -14.32 -9.32 16.41
C ASN A 235 -14.36 -7.78 16.35
N ARG A 236 -15.02 -7.18 17.36
CA ARG A 236 -15.18 -5.71 17.44
C ARG A 236 -13.85 -4.95 17.52
N LEU A 237 -12.81 -5.52 18.14
CA LEU A 237 -11.50 -4.87 18.23
C LEU A 237 -10.82 -4.84 16.87
N LEU A 238 -10.90 -5.94 16.13
CA LEU A 238 -10.37 -6.00 14.76
C LEU A 238 -11.09 -4.99 13.86
N LEU A 239 -12.42 -4.93 13.91
CA LEU A 239 -13.19 -3.94 13.12
C LEU A 239 -12.77 -2.50 13.43
N ARG A 240 -12.55 -2.15 14.70
CA ARG A 240 -12.06 -0.81 15.07
C ARG A 240 -10.73 -0.49 14.42
N VAL A 241 -9.78 -1.45 14.40
CA VAL A 241 -8.46 -1.27 13.77
C VAL A 241 -8.58 -1.21 12.25
N LEU A 242 -9.44 -2.04 11.63
CA LEU A 242 -9.67 -2.03 10.18
C LEU A 242 -10.28 -0.70 9.70
N PHE A 243 -11.30 -0.20 10.38
CA PHE A 243 -11.90 1.10 10.05
C PHE A 243 -10.95 2.26 10.33
N SER A 244 -10.14 2.18 11.37
CA SER A 244 -9.09 3.16 11.65
C SER A 244 -8.05 3.20 10.52
N ASP A 245 -7.55 2.04 10.08
CA ASP A 245 -6.60 1.94 8.98
C ASP A 245 -7.20 2.42 7.65
N ALA A 246 -8.43 2.03 7.33
CA ALA A 246 -9.13 2.51 6.15
C ALA A 246 -9.28 4.04 6.15
N ALA A 247 -9.57 4.65 7.32
CA ALA A 247 -9.63 6.10 7.46
C ALA A 247 -8.26 6.75 7.22
N VAL A 248 -7.19 6.24 7.85
CA VAL A 248 -5.81 6.73 7.65
C VAL A 248 -5.41 6.66 6.17
N ARG A 249 -5.64 5.50 5.53
CA ARG A 249 -5.33 5.31 4.10
C ARG A 249 -6.17 6.21 3.21
N GLY A 250 -7.45 6.40 3.57
CA GLY A 250 -8.35 7.32 2.90
C GLY A 250 -7.84 8.76 2.97
N GLY A 251 -7.48 9.25 4.15
CA GLY A 251 -6.90 10.58 4.35
C GLY A 251 -5.60 10.79 3.58
N GLN A 252 -4.67 9.83 3.69
CA GLN A 252 -3.41 9.86 2.93
C GLN A 252 -3.66 9.86 1.41
N GLY A 253 -4.63 9.08 0.94
CA GLY A 253 -5.01 9.00 -0.46
C GLY A 253 -5.62 10.31 -0.99
N ILE A 254 -6.55 10.93 -0.23
CA ILE A 254 -7.12 12.26 -0.57
C ILE A 254 -5.99 13.27 -0.73
N ARG A 255 -5.11 13.34 0.26
CA ARG A 255 -3.94 14.23 0.20
C ARG A 255 -3.06 13.92 -1.01
N GLY A 256 -2.78 12.64 -1.27
CA GLY A 256 -1.94 12.19 -2.39
C GLY A 256 -2.48 12.65 -3.74
N VAL A 257 -3.74 12.34 -4.05
CA VAL A 257 -4.33 12.64 -5.36
C VAL A 257 -4.53 14.13 -5.60
N LEU A 258 -4.76 14.91 -4.53
CA LEU A 258 -4.97 16.36 -4.64
C LEU A 258 -3.66 17.17 -4.56
N MET A 259 -2.54 16.57 -4.13
CA MET A 259 -1.27 17.30 -3.93
C MET A 259 -0.82 18.04 -5.19
N VAL A 260 -0.88 17.40 -6.36
CA VAL A 260 -0.43 17.98 -7.62
C VAL A 260 -1.27 19.23 -7.97
N PHE A 261 -2.59 19.18 -7.75
CA PHE A 261 -3.47 20.32 -7.97
C PHE A 261 -3.25 21.40 -6.92
N PHE A 262 -3.11 21.03 -5.65
CA PHE A 262 -2.89 21.98 -4.57
C PHE A 262 -1.58 22.74 -4.76
N ILE A 263 -0.48 22.06 -5.02
CA ILE A 263 0.82 22.71 -5.18
C ILE A 263 0.93 23.44 -6.53
N GLY A 264 0.47 22.79 -7.62
CA GLY A 264 0.62 23.36 -8.96
C GLY A 264 -0.33 24.52 -9.26
N ILE A 265 -1.60 24.43 -8.81
CA ILE A 265 -2.64 25.41 -9.17
C ILE A 265 -2.92 26.37 -8.01
N TYR A 266 -3.19 25.85 -6.79
CA TYR A 266 -3.51 26.71 -5.65
C TYR A 266 -2.28 27.49 -5.16
N MET A 267 -1.15 26.81 -4.93
CA MET A 267 0.09 27.43 -4.47
C MET A 267 0.91 28.08 -5.59
N GLN A 268 0.54 27.85 -6.85
CA GLN A 268 1.24 28.36 -8.04
C GLN A 268 2.75 28.00 -8.08
N ARG A 269 3.08 26.77 -7.60
CA ARG A 269 4.45 26.25 -7.51
C ARG A 269 4.55 24.86 -8.15
N PRO A 270 4.23 24.69 -9.45
CA PRO A 270 4.22 23.38 -10.10
C PRO A 270 5.58 22.65 -10.03
N GLU A 271 6.68 23.38 -9.97
CA GLU A 271 8.05 22.85 -9.84
C GLU A 271 8.30 22.12 -8.51
N TRP A 272 7.41 22.31 -7.51
CA TRP A 272 7.49 21.68 -6.21
C TRP A 272 6.52 20.50 -6.00
N ALA A 273 5.65 20.24 -6.97
CA ALA A 273 4.59 19.24 -6.79
C ALA A 273 5.17 17.84 -6.48
N ALA A 274 6.19 17.41 -7.21
CA ALA A 274 6.87 16.14 -6.95
C ALA A 274 7.87 16.25 -5.79
N GLY A 275 8.57 17.38 -5.67
CA GLY A 275 9.57 17.60 -4.63
C GLY A 275 9.01 17.43 -3.21
N LEU A 276 7.78 17.87 -2.96
CA LEU A 276 7.14 17.70 -1.66
C LEU A 276 6.87 16.26 -1.27
N PHE A 277 6.53 15.38 -2.23
CA PHE A 277 6.44 13.95 -1.95
C PHE A 277 7.79 13.34 -1.60
N LEU A 278 8.85 13.74 -2.29
CA LEU A 278 10.21 13.31 -2.00
C LEU A 278 10.63 13.74 -0.58
N PHE A 279 10.34 14.98 -0.19
CA PHE A 279 10.55 15.48 1.18
C PHE A 279 9.81 14.62 2.20
N GLN A 280 8.51 14.41 2.02
CA GLN A 280 7.72 13.58 2.93
C GLN A 280 8.28 12.16 3.05
N TYR A 281 8.72 11.57 1.94
CA TYR A 281 9.30 10.22 1.93
C TYR A 281 10.61 10.16 2.71
N VAL A 282 11.53 11.10 2.49
CA VAL A 282 12.81 11.17 3.19
C VAL A 282 12.60 11.32 4.72
N PHE A 283 11.75 12.24 5.14
CA PHE A 283 11.43 12.41 6.55
C PHE A 283 10.61 11.26 7.12
N GLY A 284 9.80 10.59 6.29
CA GLY A 284 9.08 9.38 6.64
C GLY A 284 9.98 8.19 7.00
N ILE A 285 11.16 8.08 6.37
CA ILE A 285 12.17 7.08 6.75
C ILE A 285 12.64 7.30 8.20
N LEU A 286 12.83 8.55 8.60
CA LEU A 286 13.24 8.92 9.96
C LEU A 286 12.11 8.73 10.98
N ALA A 287 10.86 8.75 10.55
CA ALA A 287 9.69 8.62 11.41
C ALA A 287 9.61 7.25 12.11
N GLY A 288 9.97 6.17 11.42
CA GLY A 288 9.87 4.82 11.96
C GLY A 288 10.58 4.62 13.31
N PRO A 289 11.89 4.88 13.42
CA PRO A 289 12.62 4.78 14.69
C PRO A 289 12.09 5.72 15.79
N ILE A 290 11.60 6.92 15.41
CA ILE A 290 11.03 7.88 16.36
C ILE A 290 9.75 7.31 16.99
N TRP A 291 8.81 6.89 16.15
CA TRP A 291 7.53 6.36 16.62
C TRP A 291 7.67 5.02 17.34
N GLN A 292 8.65 4.18 16.94
CA GLN A 292 8.97 2.97 17.67
C GLN A 292 9.41 3.31 19.11
N ARG A 293 10.31 4.28 19.31
CA ARG A 293 10.75 4.70 20.65
C ARG A 293 9.60 5.28 21.48
N ILE A 294 8.73 6.07 20.85
CA ILE A 294 7.53 6.60 21.50
C ILE A 294 6.61 5.46 21.93
N SER A 295 6.34 4.50 21.06
CA SER A 295 5.42 3.40 21.34
C SER A 295 5.89 2.48 22.47
N VAL A 296 7.21 2.28 22.62
CA VAL A 296 7.77 1.53 23.75
C VAL A 296 7.56 2.25 25.10
N ARG A 297 7.47 3.60 25.09
CA ARG A 297 7.31 4.38 26.33
C ARG A 297 5.85 4.56 26.74
N VAL A 298 4.96 4.78 25.78
CA VAL A 298 3.56 5.15 26.05
C VAL A 298 2.53 4.07 25.68
N GLY A 299 2.99 2.99 25.04
CA GLY A 299 2.14 1.93 24.48
C GLY A 299 1.70 2.22 23.05
N LYS A 300 1.43 1.15 22.26
CA LYS A 300 1.14 1.21 20.82
C LYS A 300 -0.10 2.06 20.50
N HIS A 301 -1.22 1.84 21.21
CA HIS A 301 -2.46 2.56 20.95
C HIS A 301 -2.37 4.05 21.27
N ARG A 302 -1.68 4.43 22.37
CA ARG A 302 -1.47 5.84 22.72
C ARG A 302 -0.54 6.54 21.74
N ALA A 303 0.50 5.84 21.27
CA ALA A 303 1.40 6.35 20.24
C ALA A 303 0.64 6.55 18.91
N ALA A 304 -0.24 5.62 18.52
CA ALA A 304 -1.10 5.79 17.36
C ALA A 304 -2.00 7.03 17.51
N VAL A 305 -2.73 7.16 18.61
CA VAL A 305 -3.60 8.32 18.86
C VAL A 305 -2.82 9.64 18.83
N ALA A 306 -1.66 9.70 19.50
CA ALA A 306 -0.83 10.91 19.51
C ALA A 306 -0.39 11.28 18.09
N GLY A 307 0.05 10.31 17.28
CA GLY A 307 0.44 10.54 15.91
C GLY A 307 -0.71 10.99 15.03
N GLU A 308 -1.88 10.38 15.17
CA GLU A 308 -3.09 10.77 14.44
C GLU A 308 -3.53 12.21 14.80
N LEU A 309 -3.45 12.61 16.07
CA LEU A 309 -3.74 13.99 16.49
C LEU A 309 -2.72 14.99 15.95
N VAL A 310 -1.44 14.61 15.88
CA VAL A 310 -0.42 15.42 15.19
C VAL A 310 -0.76 15.58 13.72
N GLN A 311 -1.20 14.51 13.05
CA GLN A 311 -1.68 14.57 11.65
C GLN A 311 -2.89 15.50 11.51
N VAL A 312 -3.85 15.46 12.43
CA VAL A 312 -4.98 16.40 12.44
C VAL A 312 -4.47 17.84 12.52
N ALA A 313 -3.57 18.15 13.46
CA ALA A 313 -3.04 19.50 13.62
C ALA A 313 -2.29 20.00 12.37
N ILE A 314 -1.46 19.13 11.75
CA ILE A 314 -0.74 19.45 10.52
C ILE A 314 -1.73 19.76 9.39
N ASN A 315 -2.75 18.92 9.20
CA ASN A 315 -3.72 19.11 8.13
C ASN A 315 -4.60 20.36 8.37
N LEU A 316 -4.99 20.65 9.61
CA LEU A 316 -5.67 21.93 9.93
C LEU A 316 -4.74 23.13 9.73
N GLY A 317 -3.43 22.99 9.99
CA GLY A 317 -2.44 24.03 9.70
C GLY A 317 -2.37 24.41 8.22
N LEU A 318 -2.71 23.48 7.30
CA LEU A 318 -2.78 23.77 5.88
C LEU A 318 -3.89 24.77 5.49
N LEU A 319 -4.91 24.96 6.34
CA LEU A 319 -5.94 25.97 6.12
C LEU A 319 -5.36 27.40 6.16
N LEU A 320 -4.17 27.57 6.73
CA LEU A 320 -3.43 28.84 6.76
C LEU A 320 -2.52 29.01 5.54
N ALA A 321 -2.49 28.03 4.63
CA ALA A 321 -1.66 28.09 3.43
C ALA A 321 -2.20 29.11 2.43
N THR A 322 -1.30 29.98 1.95
CA THR A 322 -1.54 30.92 0.87
C THR A 322 -0.39 30.86 -0.12
N PRO A 323 -0.57 31.29 -1.38
CA PRO A 323 0.53 31.31 -2.36
C PRO A 323 1.79 32.04 -1.87
N ASP A 324 1.62 33.06 -1.00
CA ASP A 324 2.72 33.87 -0.48
C ASP A 324 3.50 33.23 0.66
N ASN A 325 2.91 32.25 1.37
CA ASN A 325 3.55 31.61 2.53
C ASN A 325 3.98 30.15 2.27
N PHE A 326 4.56 29.87 1.10
CA PHE A 326 5.01 28.53 0.72
C PHE A 326 5.94 27.86 1.77
N GLY A 327 6.70 28.66 2.53
CA GLY A 327 7.51 28.17 3.64
C GLY A 327 6.72 27.41 4.72
N LEU A 328 5.47 27.83 4.99
CA LEU A 328 4.57 27.12 5.89
C LEU A 328 4.24 25.72 5.33
N VAL A 329 3.91 25.63 4.03
CA VAL A 329 3.59 24.36 3.37
C VAL A 329 4.79 23.41 3.42
N LEU A 330 6.02 23.93 3.21
CA LEU A 330 7.25 23.13 3.33
C LEU A 330 7.45 22.62 4.77
N ALA A 331 7.28 23.47 5.77
CA ALA A 331 7.39 23.06 7.18
C ALA A 331 6.35 22.00 7.55
N LEU A 332 5.10 22.17 7.09
CA LEU A 332 4.03 21.19 7.31
C LEU A 332 4.28 19.88 6.54
N ALA A 333 4.92 19.93 5.36
CA ALA A 333 5.30 18.73 4.62
C ALA A 333 6.39 17.91 5.36
N VAL A 334 7.38 18.58 5.96
CA VAL A 334 8.38 17.94 6.83
C VAL A 334 7.71 17.31 8.05
N ALA A 335 6.87 18.08 8.75
CA ALA A 335 6.11 17.58 9.89
C ALA A 335 5.24 16.37 9.52
N GLN A 336 4.61 16.41 8.34
CA GLN A 336 3.82 15.31 7.78
C GLN A 336 4.67 14.05 7.58
N GLY A 337 5.87 14.18 6.99
CA GLY A 337 6.80 13.05 6.84
C GLY A 337 7.15 12.45 8.19
N LEU A 338 7.55 13.27 9.17
CA LEU A 338 7.90 12.82 10.52
C LEU A 338 6.72 12.20 11.29
N ALA A 339 5.50 12.62 11.03
CA ALA A 339 4.31 12.04 11.64
C ALA A 339 3.81 10.77 10.92
N GLN A 340 4.23 10.58 9.67
CA GLN A 340 3.82 9.43 8.85
C GLN A 340 4.34 8.12 9.40
N GLY A 341 3.81 7.19 9.74
CA GLY A 341 4.32 5.93 10.33
C GLY A 341 3.79 5.66 11.72
N SER A 342 3.27 6.68 12.42
CA SER A 342 2.61 6.49 13.71
C SER A 342 1.38 5.59 13.58
N GLY A 343 0.43 5.92 12.70
CA GLY A 343 -0.78 5.14 12.46
C GLY A 343 -0.49 3.80 11.80
N ASN A 344 0.07 3.82 10.61
CA ASN A 344 0.29 2.61 9.79
C ASN A 344 1.09 1.53 10.52
N LEU A 345 2.17 1.91 11.22
CA LEU A 345 3.02 0.97 11.94
C LEU A 345 2.31 0.42 13.19
N MET A 346 1.65 1.29 13.95
CA MET A 346 1.00 0.90 15.21
C MET A 346 -0.27 0.07 14.96
N LEU A 347 -1.11 0.46 14.00
CA LEU A 347 -2.33 -0.28 13.66
C LEU A 347 -2.00 -1.70 13.19
N ARG A 348 -0.96 -1.85 12.36
CA ARG A 348 -0.48 -3.17 11.92
C ARG A 348 0.02 -4.04 13.08
N ALA A 349 0.72 -3.43 14.05
CA ALA A 349 1.15 -4.13 15.26
C ALA A 349 -0.03 -4.53 16.15
N MET A 350 -1.07 -3.69 16.26
CA MET A 350 -2.28 -4.00 17.02
C MET A 350 -3.07 -5.17 16.42
N VAL A 351 -3.02 -5.40 15.10
CA VAL A 351 -3.61 -6.60 14.48
C VAL A 351 -2.97 -7.88 15.01
N ALA A 352 -1.64 -7.88 15.21
CA ALA A 352 -0.95 -9.03 15.81
C ALA A 352 -1.42 -9.28 17.25
N ASP A 353 -1.53 -8.21 18.04
CA ASP A 353 -1.97 -8.30 19.43
C ASP A 353 -3.42 -8.85 19.54
N ILE A 354 -4.32 -8.45 18.61
CA ILE A 354 -5.68 -9.00 18.51
C ILE A 354 -5.66 -10.47 18.09
N ALA A 355 -4.75 -10.87 17.21
CA ALA A 355 -4.62 -12.26 16.81
C ALA A 355 -4.16 -13.15 17.98
N ASP A 356 -3.18 -12.68 18.78
CA ASP A 356 -2.75 -13.36 20.00
C ASP A 356 -3.88 -13.50 21.02
N LYS A 357 -4.67 -12.43 21.23
CA LYS A 357 -5.85 -12.44 22.09
C LYS A 357 -6.89 -13.45 21.61
N HIS A 358 -7.19 -13.49 20.31
CA HIS A 358 -8.12 -14.45 19.74
C HIS A 358 -7.63 -15.90 19.94
N ARG A 359 -6.34 -16.16 19.68
CA ARG A 359 -5.74 -17.47 19.92
C ARG A 359 -5.83 -17.90 21.39
N PHE A 360 -5.64 -16.95 22.31
CA PHE A 360 -5.78 -17.22 23.74
C PHE A 360 -7.22 -17.56 24.13
N GLU A 361 -8.23 -16.85 23.59
CA GLU A 361 -9.64 -17.04 23.93
C GLU A 361 -10.25 -18.30 23.28
N THR A 362 -9.81 -18.66 22.09
CA THR A 362 -10.47 -19.71 21.27
C THR A 362 -9.58 -20.92 20.97
N GLY A 363 -8.27 -20.84 21.22
CA GLY A 363 -7.30 -21.86 20.80
C GLY A 363 -7.01 -21.84 19.29
N GLU A 364 -7.72 -21.02 18.48
CA GLU A 364 -7.59 -21.00 17.03
C GLU A 364 -6.57 -19.94 16.57
N GLU A 365 -5.66 -20.33 15.68
CA GLU A 365 -4.72 -19.41 15.07
C GLU A 365 -5.29 -18.80 13.79
N ARG A 366 -5.67 -17.52 13.84
CA ARG A 366 -6.25 -16.77 12.72
C ARG A 366 -5.43 -15.56 12.28
N THR A 367 -4.16 -15.51 12.63
CA THR A 367 -3.24 -14.40 12.34
C THR A 367 -3.20 -14.07 10.84
N GLY A 368 -3.09 -15.09 9.98
CA GLY A 368 -3.08 -14.89 8.52
C GLY A 368 -4.37 -14.27 7.99
N LEU A 369 -5.53 -14.69 8.51
CA LEU A 369 -6.83 -14.11 8.14
C LEU A 369 -6.89 -12.62 8.52
N TYR A 370 -6.47 -12.26 9.73
CA TYR A 370 -6.53 -10.90 10.23
C TYR A 370 -5.64 -9.95 9.42
N TYR A 371 -4.42 -10.36 9.05
CA TYR A 371 -3.56 -9.60 8.17
C TYR A 371 -4.09 -9.50 6.73
N SER A 372 -4.75 -10.55 6.22
CA SER A 372 -5.38 -10.51 4.90
C SER A 372 -6.51 -9.48 4.84
N VAL A 373 -7.35 -9.43 5.88
CA VAL A 373 -8.44 -8.45 5.96
C VAL A 373 -7.89 -7.03 6.23
N PHE A 374 -6.79 -6.91 6.99
CA PHE A 374 -6.11 -5.64 7.17
C PHE A 374 -5.56 -5.09 5.83
N SER A 375 -4.94 -5.94 5.01
CA SER A 375 -4.53 -5.54 3.65
C SER A 375 -5.72 -5.11 2.77
N LEU A 376 -6.90 -5.69 2.99
CA LEU A 376 -8.12 -5.30 2.30
C LEU A 376 -8.61 -3.92 2.75
N SER A 377 -8.51 -3.58 4.05
CA SER A 377 -8.86 -2.25 4.56
C SER A 377 -7.94 -1.15 3.99
N GLU A 378 -6.64 -1.44 3.86
CA GLU A 378 -5.68 -0.54 3.20
C GLU A 378 -6.12 -0.17 1.77
N LYS A 379 -6.53 -1.17 0.99
CA LYS A 379 -7.00 -0.98 -0.39
C LYS A 379 -8.33 -0.25 -0.46
N ALA A 380 -9.26 -0.60 0.42
CA ALA A 380 -10.56 0.06 0.50
C ALA A 380 -10.42 1.56 0.83
N GLY A 381 -9.56 1.92 1.78
CA GLY A 381 -9.27 3.32 2.11
C GLY A 381 -8.69 4.09 0.92
N ALA A 382 -7.71 3.51 0.23
CA ALA A 382 -7.12 4.12 -0.96
C ALA A 382 -8.13 4.28 -2.12
N ALA A 383 -9.01 3.30 -2.31
CA ALA A 383 -10.07 3.36 -3.32
C ALA A 383 -11.04 4.51 -3.08
N LEU A 384 -11.52 4.62 -1.85
CA LEU A 384 -12.46 5.67 -1.44
C LEU A 384 -11.85 7.06 -1.60
N ALA A 385 -10.56 7.21 -1.36
CA ALA A 385 -9.87 8.49 -1.47
C ALA A 385 -10.00 9.11 -2.87
N VAL A 386 -9.62 8.37 -3.91
CA VAL A 386 -9.67 8.85 -5.30
C VAL A 386 -11.13 8.99 -5.77
N GLY A 387 -11.96 7.99 -5.43
CA GLY A 387 -13.38 7.97 -5.82
C GLY A 387 -14.23 9.07 -5.20
N ILE A 388 -13.79 9.64 -4.06
CA ILE A 388 -14.51 10.75 -3.38
C ILE A 388 -13.84 12.08 -3.67
N ALA A 389 -12.51 12.19 -3.56
CA ALA A 389 -11.82 13.47 -3.62
C ALA A 389 -11.97 14.18 -4.98
N LEU A 390 -11.78 13.44 -6.08
CA LEU A 390 -11.84 14.04 -7.42
C LEU A 390 -13.26 14.51 -7.80
N PRO A 391 -14.32 13.68 -7.64
CA PRO A 391 -15.68 14.16 -7.87
C PRO A 391 -16.09 15.31 -6.95
N LEU A 392 -15.63 15.31 -5.71
CA LEU A 392 -15.96 16.34 -4.73
C LEU A 392 -15.38 17.71 -5.13
N ILE A 393 -14.09 17.78 -5.51
CA ILE A 393 -13.50 19.04 -5.98
C ILE A 393 -14.13 19.49 -7.30
N ALA A 394 -14.48 18.57 -8.21
CA ALA A 394 -15.19 18.91 -9.44
C ALA A 394 -16.57 19.49 -9.14
N TRP A 395 -17.31 18.93 -8.17
CA TRP A 395 -18.61 19.44 -7.73
C TRP A 395 -18.49 20.84 -7.10
N LEU A 396 -17.38 21.13 -6.43
CA LEU A 396 -17.04 22.46 -5.91
C LEU A 396 -16.58 23.44 -6.99
N GLY A 397 -16.63 23.05 -8.28
CA GLY A 397 -16.33 23.91 -9.43
C GLY A 397 -14.85 23.93 -9.83
N PHE A 398 -14.01 23.07 -9.25
CA PHE A 398 -12.59 23.02 -9.62
C PHE A 398 -12.39 22.34 -10.98
N ASP A 399 -11.69 23.04 -11.89
CA ASP A 399 -11.29 22.51 -13.20
C ASP A 399 -9.77 22.70 -13.40
N PRO A 400 -9.01 21.62 -13.58
CA PRO A 400 -7.55 21.72 -13.75
C PRO A 400 -7.09 22.32 -15.09
N LYS A 401 -8.02 22.51 -16.06
CA LYS A 401 -7.74 23.05 -17.40
C LYS A 401 -7.98 24.55 -17.51
N HIS A 402 -8.89 25.06 -16.73
CA HIS A 402 -9.35 26.45 -16.84
C HIS A 402 -8.95 27.28 -15.63
N THR A 403 -9.05 28.58 -15.77
CA THR A 403 -8.88 29.48 -14.63
C THR A 403 -9.99 29.23 -13.62
N ASN A 404 -9.62 28.90 -12.40
CA ASN A 404 -10.57 28.58 -11.34
C ASN A 404 -11.02 29.84 -10.60
N SER A 405 -12.28 29.88 -10.18
CA SER A 405 -12.78 30.93 -9.30
C SER A 405 -12.14 30.84 -7.91
N PRO A 406 -12.11 31.94 -7.13
CA PRO A 406 -11.62 31.91 -5.76
C PRO A 406 -12.32 30.84 -4.88
N GLU A 407 -13.64 30.68 -5.09
CA GLU A 407 -14.44 29.67 -4.37
C GLU A 407 -14.03 28.24 -4.70
N ALA A 408 -13.74 27.93 -5.97
CA ALA A 408 -13.26 26.64 -6.41
C ALA A 408 -11.87 26.32 -5.84
N LEU A 409 -10.97 27.31 -5.82
CA LEU A 409 -9.65 27.18 -5.20
C LEU A 409 -9.76 26.97 -3.68
N GLN A 410 -10.67 27.69 -3.02
CA GLN A 410 -10.94 27.48 -1.60
C GLN A 410 -11.55 26.11 -1.32
N GLY A 411 -12.43 25.63 -2.21
CA GLY A 411 -12.95 24.26 -2.17
C GLY A 411 -11.85 23.21 -2.24
N LEU A 412 -10.89 23.38 -3.16
CA LEU A 412 -9.71 22.51 -3.24
C LEU A 412 -8.92 22.52 -1.93
N LEU A 413 -8.63 23.70 -1.35
CA LEU A 413 -7.94 23.83 -0.07
C LEU A 413 -8.68 23.11 1.05
N TYR A 414 -10.00 23.28 1.14
CA TYR A 414 -10.79 22.62 2.16
C TYR A 414 -10.78 21.10 2.05
N VAL A 415 -10.96 20.54 0.86
CA VAL A 415 -10.92 19.09 0.66
C VAL A 415 -9.52 18.55 0.96
N PHE A 416 -8.47 19.25 0.52
CA PHE A 416 -7.07 18.88 0.73
C PHE A 416 -6.66 18.90 2.21
N ALA A 417 -7.18 19.83 3.01
CA ALA A 417 -6.86 19.98 4.42
C ALA A 417 -7.83 19.22 5.34
N LEU A 418 -9.15 19.45 5.18
CA LEU A 418 -10.16 18.89 6.09
C LEU A 418 -10.41 17.39 5.83
N GLY A 419 -10.33 16.93 4.57
CA GLY A 419 -10.52 15.52 4.26
C GLY A 419 -9.58 14.60 5.08
N PRO A 420 -8.25 14.78 4.98
CA PRO A 420 -7.31 14.05 5.81
C PRO A 420 -7.46 14.34 7.31
N ALA A 421 -7.72 15.58 7.72
CA ALA A 421 -7.91 15.94 9.13
C ALA A 421 -9.06 15.13 9.77
N ILE A 422 -10.20 15.05 9.10
CA ILE A 422 -11.37 14.27 9.54
C ILE A 422 -11.02 12.78 9.59
N ALA A 423 -10.35 12.26 8.56
CA ALA A 423 -9.96 10.87 8.49
C ALA A 423 -9.03 10.46 9.66
N HIS A 424 -8.01 11.28 9.94
CA HIS A 424 -7.10 11.08 11.06
C HIS A 424 -7.81 11.25 12.42
N ALA A 425 -8.76 12.18 12.55
CA ALA A 425 -9.57 12.33 13.75
C ALA A 425 -10.48 11.10 14.00
N ILE A 426 -11.09 10.54 12.95
CA ILE A 426 -11.86 9.28 13.03
C ILE A 426 -10.95 8.15 13.48
N SER A 427 -9.76 8.01 12.90
CA SER A 427 -8.79 6.99 13.30
C SER A 427 -8.42 7.13 14.77
N ALA A 428 -8.04 8.33 15.22
CA ALA A 428 -7.72 8.60 16.63
C ALA A 428 -8.88 8.22 17.56
N ALA A 429 -10.10 8.59 17.23
CA ALA A 429 -11.29 8.28 18.03
C ALA A 429 -11.56 6.76 18.13
N LEU A 430 -11.38 6.02 17.04
CA LEU A 430 -11.56 4.57 16.99
C LEU A 430 -10.58 3.82 17.90
N VAL A 431 -9.34 4.30 18.03
CA VAL A 431 -8.30 3.62 18.81
C VAL A 431 -8.01 4.26 20.17
N ALA A 432 -8.63 5.41 20.52
CA ALA A 432 -8.38 6.15 21.75
C ALA A 432 -8.58 5.32 23.03
N LYS A 433 -9.63 4.48 23.06
CA LYS A 433 -9.96 3.60 24.20
C LYS A 433 -9.75 2.14 23.81
N PHE A 434 -8.55 1.81 23.35
CA PHE A 434 -8.24 0.43 22.98
C PHE A 434 -7.92 -0.38 24.24
N PRO A 435 -8.64 -1.49 24.53
CA PRO A 435 -8.55 -2.18 25.80
C PRO A 435 -7.33 -3.10 25.93
N LEU A 436 -6.61 -3.37 24.82
CA LEU A 436 -5.45 -4.23 24.80
C LEU A 436 -4.18 -3.39 24.89
N ASP A 437 -3.79 -3.02 26.11
CA ASP A 437 -2.53 -2.33 26.39
C ASP A 437 -1.36 -3.31 26.52
N GLU A 438 -0.17 -2.80 26.78
CA GLU A 438 1.05 -3.59 26.90
C GLU A 438 0.97 -4.62 28.05
N ALA A 439 0.38 -4.23 29.19
CA ALA A 439 0.25 -5.12 30.33
C ALA A 439 -0.69 -6.28 30.04
N ALA A 440 -1.88 -5.97 29.47
CA ALA A 440 -2.85 -6.98 29.08
C ALA A 440 -2.30 -7.93 27.99
N HIS A 441 -1.58 -7.42 26.98
CA HIS A 441 -0.98 -8.24 25.95
C HIS A 441 0.16 -9.11 26.48
N SER A 442 1.03 -8.56 27.36
CA SER A 442 2.12 -9.32 27.96
C SER A 442 1.61 -10.49 28.81
N GLU A 443 0.50 -10.29 29.52
CA GLU A 443 -0.15 -11.37 30.29
C GLU A 443 -0.69 -12.47 29.36
N ILE A 444 -1.37 -12.10 28.26
CA ILE A 444 -1.83 -13.06 27.25
C ILE A 444 -0.65 -13.86 26.67
N ARG A 445 0.44 -13.19 26.33
CA ARG A 445 1.64 -13.83 25.80
C ARG A 445 2.25 -14.81 26.80
N ARG A 446 2.38 -14.41 28.06
CA ARG A 446 2.88 -15.28 29.12
C ARG A 446 2.04 -16.56 29.27
N GLN A 447 0.70 -16.43 29.20
CA GLN A 447 -0.20 -17.58 29.32
C GLN A 447 -0.15 -18.47 28.08
N LEU A 448 -0.03 -17.91 26.88
CA LEU A 448 0.17 -18.68 25.64
C LEU A 448 1.49 -19.45 25.62
N GLU A 449 2.57 -18.89 26.20
CA GLU A 449 3.90 -19.50 26.28
C GLU A 449 3.99 -20.56 27.40
N ALA A 450 3.23 -20.41 28.46
CA ALA A 450 3.17 -21.41 29.53
C ALA A 450 2.47 -22.72 29.09
N GLY A 451 1.82 -22.73 27.94
CA GLY A 451 1.06 -23.87 27.43
C GLY A 451 -0.26 -24.05 28.17
N PRO A 452 -1.16 -24.95 27.71
CA PRO A 452 -2.36 -25.26 28.45
C PRO A 452 -1.94 -25.87 29.80
N THR A 453 -2.26 -25.19 30.88
CA THR A 453 -2.21 -25.79 32.22
C THR A 453 -3.12 -26.99 32.15
N VAL A 454 -2.54 -28.20 32.12
CA VAL A 454 -3.30 -29.43 32.31
C VAL A 454 -3.91 -29.32 33.71
N LEU A 455 -5.16 -28.83 33.76
CA LEU A 455 -5.97 -29.02 34.98
C LEU A 455 -6.02 -30.50 35.18
N ALA A 456 -5.27 -30.99 36.19
CA ALA A 456 -5.37 -32.36 36.64
C ALA A 456 -6.87 -32.62 36.92
N PRO A 457 -7.43 -33.74 36.47
CA PRO A 457 -8.79 -34.09 36.83
C PRO A 457 -8.90 -34.07 38.35
N ALA A 458 -9.84 -33.32 38.89
CA ALA A 458 -10.17 -33.36 40.29
C ALA A 458 -10.58 -34.80 40.57
N GLU A 459 -9.83 -35.47 41.46
CA GLU A 459 -10.15 -36.78 42.02
C GLU A 459 -11.49 -36.73 42.82
#